data_3fcf17ac187d10a3fda219c86a91d83d
#
_entry.id   3fcf17ac187d10a3fda219c86a91d83d
#
_cell.length_a   1.000
_cell.length_b   1.000
_cell.length_c   1.000
_cell.angle_alpha   90.00
_cell.angle_beta   90.00
_cell.angle_gamma   90.00
#
_symmetry.space_group_name_H-M   'P 1'
#
loop_
_entity.id
_entity.type
_entity.pdbx_description
1 polymer ?
#
loop_
_entity_poly.entity_id
_entity_poly.type
_entity_poly.pdbx_seq_one_letter_code
_entity_poly.pdbx_strand_id
1 'polypeptide(L)'
;MRNTFRNPALQRLHDMGDGQGKHPWRAMNFTRGQAWSRPDAAVPELWFLESGVLVLEQIFNNCLVEVALIGCNLGVLLPEHSEGRVRALLDGQGFALPVAHVASLCPEVLLQTQQSLVRQMAVWTYCTRHHALPQVLADRMLWMEPASLTWSMDTLPWGGQGTSAAVERAVQELQRAGAVRVEGGGVQVVSVDVLRRMACGCHTSLAETASATLMPSTPAERMPPA
;
A
#
# COMPACT_ATOMS: atom_id res chain seq x y z
N MET A 1 -12.07 -8.95 25.30
CA MET A 1 -10.84 -8.33 24.79
C MET A 1 -11.24 -7.46 23.62
N ARG A 2 -10.90 -6.17 23.57
CA ARG A 2 -11.13 -5.34 22.37
C ARG A 2 -10.12 -5.77 21.31
N ASN A 3 -10.59 -6.27 20.18
CA ASN A 3 -9.71 -6.50 19.04
C ASN A 3 -9.20 -5.14 18.57
N THR A 4 -7.90 -4.95 18.62
CA THR A 4 -7.25 -3.74 18.11
C THR A 4 -6.66 -4.09 16.75
N PHE A 5 -7.15 -3.45 15.71
CA PHE A 5 -6.66 -3.63 14.34
C PHE A 5 -5.52 -2.65 14.07
N ARG A 6 -4.53 -3.10 13.32
CA ARG A 6 -3.44 -2.25 12.85
C ARG A 6 -3.91 -1.31 11.73
N ASN A 7 -4.81 -1.80 10.88
CA ASN A 7 -5.40 -1.00 9.82
C ASN A 7 -6.45 -0.03 10.41
N PRO A 8 -6.25 1.31 10.32
CA PRO A 8 -7.13 2.28 10.96
C PRO A 8 -8.54 2.33 10.35
N ALA A 9 -8.68 2.02 9.05
CA ALA A 9 -9.98 1.95 8.41
C ALA A 9 -10.77 0.73 8.90
N LEU A 10 -10.09 -0.40 9.07
CA LEU A 10 -10.67 -1.63 9.63
C LEU A 10 -11.06 -1.42 11.09
N GLN A 11 -10.23 -0.75 11.90
CA GLN A 11 -10.55 -0.38 13.27
C GLN A 11 -11.81 0.49 13.33
N ARG A 12 -11.91 1.50 12.47
CA ARG A 12 -13.10 2.37 12.40
C ARG A 12 -14.36 1.61 12.03
N LEU A 13 -14.30 0.70 11.06
CA LEU A 13 -15.42 -0.16 10.68
C LEU A 13 -15.85 -1.07 11.84
N HIS A 14 -14.88 -1.60 12.59
CA HIS A 14 -15.15 -2.42 13.77
C HIS A 14 -15.85 -1.62 14.87
N ASP A 15 -15.40 -0.40 15.13
CA ASP A 15 -15.95 0.46 16.19
C ASP A 15 -17.38 0.97 15.86
N MET A 16 -17.72 1.06 14.58
CA MET A 16 -19.05 1.47 14.10
C MET A 16 -20.06 0.31 14.04
N GLY A 17 -19.59 -0.92 13.99
CA GLY A 17 -20.47 -2.09 14.09
C GLY A 17 -21.01 -2.25 15.51
N ASP A 18 -22.22 -2.75 15.64
CA ASP A 18 -23.00 -2.82 16.91
C ASP A 18 -22.38 -3.70 18.00
N GLY A 19 -21.09 -3.95 18.00
CA GLY A 19 -20.39 -4.76 19.01
C GLY A 19 -20.81 -6.23 19.09
N GLN A 20 -21.80 -6.65 18.29
CA GLN A 20 -22.34 -8.02 18.30
C GLN A 20 -21.58 -9.02 17.43
N GLY A 21 -20.43 -8.65 16.87
CA GLY A 21 -19.46 -9.61 16.31
C GLY A 21 -19.84 -10.30 15.01
N LYS A 22 -20.94 -9.96 14.36
CA LYS A 22 -21.38 -10.58 13.10
C LYS A 22 -21.06 -9.71 11.88
N HIS A 23 -19.81 -9.29 11.75
CA HIS A 23 -19.39 -8.70 10.49
C HIS A 23 -19.12 -9.81 9.46
N PRO A 24 -19.48 -9.63 8.18
CA PRO A 24 -19.19 -10.57 7.12
C PRO A 24 -17.71 -10.49 6.69
N TRP A 25 -16.81 -10.50 7.68
CA TRP A 25 -15.38 -10.40 7.46
C TRP A 25 -14.82 -11.75 7.09
N ARG A 26 -14.18 -11.81 5.97
CA ARG A 26 -13.43 -12.99 5.55
C ARG A 26 -11.95 -12.77 5.84
N ALA A 27 -11.38 -13.52 6.77
CA ALA A 27 -9.95 -13.51 7.01
C ALA A 27 -9.19 -13.95 5.74
N MET A 28 -8.10 -13.27 5.46
CA MET A 28 -7.22 -13.55 4.33
C MET A 28 -5.81 -13.77 4.82
N ASN A 29 -5.18 -14.82 4.32
CA ASN A 29 -3.74 -15.02 4.41
C ASN A 29 -3.19 -15.09 2.99
N PHE A 30 -2.04 -14.52 2.76
CA PHE A 30 -1.43 -14.51 1.45
C PHE A 30 0.09 -14.65 1.56
N THR A 31 0.66 -15.27 0.55
CA THR A 31 2.10 -15.49 0.43
C THR A 31 2.65 -14.68 -0.73
N ARG A 32 3.90 -14.28 -0.60
CA ARG A 32 4.64 -13.55 -1.63
C ARG A 32 4.51 -14.22 -3.00
N GLY A 33 4.27 -13.41 -4.02
CA GLY A 33 4.08 -13.85 -5.40
C GLY A 33 2.65 -14.28 -5.73
N GLN A 34 1.80 -14.53 -4.74
CA GLN A 34 0.39 -14.83 -4.98
C GLN A 34 -0.28 -13.63 -5.64
N ALA A 35 -1.07 -13.90 -6.70
CA ALA A 35 -1.75 -12.87 -7.46
C ALA A 35 -3.24 -13.20 -7.61
N TRP A 36 -4.04 -12.14 -7.66
CA TRP A 36 -5.48 -12.23 -7.84
C TRP A 36 -5.93 -11.28 -8.95
N SER A 37 -6.65 -11.83 -9.89
CA SER A 37 -7.51 -11.09 -10.81
C SER A 37 -8.94 -11.34 -10.36
N ARG A 38 -9.84 -10.40 -10.60
CA ARG A 38 -11.23 -10.61 -10.21
C ARG A 38 -11.86 -11.75 -11.02
N PRO A 39 -12.46 -12.77 -10.40
CA PRO A 39 -13.33 -13.72 -11.10
C PRO A 39 -14.65 -13.01 -11.49
N ASP A 40 -15.17 -13.33 -12.67
CA ASP A 40 -16.31 -12.67 -13.33
C ASP A 40 -17.66 -12.70 -12.54
N ALA A 41 -17.72 -13.36 -11.41
CA ALA A 41 -18.97 -13.53 -10.64
C ALA A 41 -18.87 -13.16 -9.16
N ALA A 42 -17.75 -12.58 -8.72
CA ALA A 42 -17.57 -12.33 -7.29
C ALA A 42 -18.19 -11.00 -6.86
N VAL A 43 -18.83 -11.02 -5.69
CA VAL A 43 -19.25 -9.82 -4.98
C VAL A 43 -18.03 -8.91 -4.80
N PRO A 44 -18.12 -7.61 -5.14
CA PRO A 44 -17.02 -6.69 -4.92
C PRO A 44 -16.60 -6.65 -3.45
N GLU A 45 -15.32 -6.89 -3.20
CA GLU A 45 -14.73 -6.86 -1.86
C GLU A 45 -13.69 -5.75 -1.73
N LEU A 46 -13.69 -5.11 -0.59
CA LEU A 46 -12.64 -4.21 -0.15
C LEU A 46 -11.71 -4.97 0.80
N TRP A 47 -10.43 -4.95 0.53
CA TRP A 47 -9.42 -5.65 1.32
C TRP A 47 -8.66 -4.68 2.20
N PHE A 48 -8.50 -5.03 3.47
CA PHE A 48 -7.73 -4.29 4.48
C PHE A 48 -6.63 -5.18 5.04
N LEU A 49 -5.38 -4.72 4.95
CA LEU A 49 -4.24 -5.48 5.42
C LEU A 49 -3.95 -5.19 6.89
N GLU A 50 -3.62 -6.23 7.65
CA GLU A 50 -3.06 -6.17 8.99
C GLU A 50 -1.54 -6.35 8.98
N SER A 51 -1.01 -7.04 7.96
CA SER A 51 0.42 -7.18 7.70
C SER A 51 0.67 -7.46 6.22
N GLY A 52 1.91 -7.35 5.80
CA GLY A 52 2.33 -7.60 4.42
C GLY A 52 2.09 -6.40 3.50
N VAL A 53 2.40 -6.60 2.22
CA VAL A 53 2.25 -5.58 1.18
C VAL A 53 1.72 -6.21 -0.10
N LEU A 54 0.71 -5.58 -0.66
CA LEU A 54 0.21 -5.89 -1.99
C LEU A 54 0.62 -4.79 -2.97
N VAL A 55 0.75 -5.13 -4.24
CA VAL A 55 0.89 -4.19 -5.34
C VAL A 55 -0.34 -4.31 -6.24
N LEU A 56 -0.92 -3.17 -6.57
CA LEU A 56 -1.95 -3.06 -7.61
C LEU A 56 -1.24 -2.86 -8.94
N GLU A 57 -1.53 -3.73 -9.88
CA GLU A 57 -0.95 -3.75 -11.23
C GLU A 57 -2.05 -3.59 -12.27
N GLN A 58 -1.77 -2.85 -13.33
CA GLN A 58 -2.66 -2.64 -14.47
C GLN A 58 -1.94 -3.02 -15.76
N ILE A 59 -2.67 -3.53 -16.74
CA ILE A 59 -2.13 -3.87 -18.05
C ILE A 59 -2.44 -2.72 -19.01
N PHE A 60 -1.39 -2.10 -19.55
CA PHE A 60 -1.48 -1.09 -20.61
C PHE A 60 -0.64 -1.52 -21.80
N ASN A 61 -1.26 -1.65 -22.96
CA ASN A 61 -0.56 -2.05 -24.21
C ASN A 61 0.28 -3.32 -24.01
N ASN A 62 -0.27 -4.35 -23.38
CA ASN A 62 0.40 -5.60 -23.01
C ASN A 62 1.61 -5.44 -22.05
N CYS A 63 1.78 -4.27 -21.45
CA CYS A 63 2.76 -4.03 -20.41
C CYS A 63 2.08 -3.99 -19.05
N LEU A 64 2.63 -4.72 -18.08
CA LEU A 64 2.19 -4.68 -16.70
C LEU A 64 2.82 -3.49 -16.01
N VAL A 65 1.99 -2.62 -15.46
CA VAL A 65 2.40 -1.39 -14.76
C VAL A 65 1.93 -1.44 -13.31
N GLU A 66 2.85 -1.26 -12.38
CA GLU A 66 2.51 -1.08 -10.97
C GLU A 66 1.89 0.31 -10.79
N VAL A 67 0.70 0.39 -10.19
CA VAL A 67 -0.03 1.65 -10.00
C VAL A 67 -0.13 2.07 -8.54
N ALA A 68 -0.05 1.13 -7.60
CA ALA A 68 -0.07 1.45 -6.18
C ALA A 68 0.54 0.34 -5.33
N LEU A 69 1.08 0.71 -4.15
CA LEU A 69 1.43 -0.20 -3.07
C LEU A 69 0.38 -0.10 -1.97
N ILE A 70 -0.07 -1.24 -1.49
CA ILE A 70 -1.10 -1.35 -0.47
C ILE A 70 -0.48 -1.98 0.76
N GLY A 71 -0.50 -1.26 1.87
CA GLY A 71 -0.06 -1.72 3.19
C GLY A 71 -1.16 -1.59 4.22
N CYS A 72 -0.79 -1.68 5.51
CA CYS A 72 -1.75 -1.68 6.63
C CYS A 72 -2.51 -0.36 6.82
N ASN A 73 -2.19 0.69 6.11
CA ASN A 73 -2.83 2.00 6.22
C ASN A 73 -3.86 2.29 5.12
N LEU A 74 -4.02 1.37 4.19
CA LEU A 74 -4.92 1.52 3.04
C LEU A 74 -5.86 0.31 2.92
N GLY A 75 -7.00 0.55 2.26
CA GLY A 75 -7.81 -0.51 1.69
C GLY A 75 -7.51 -0.65 0.20
N VAL A 76 -7.82 -1.77 -0.40
CA VAL A 76 -7.79 -1.96 -1.84
C VAL A 76 -9.06 -2.63 -2.33
N LEU A 77 -9.65 -2.03 -3.36
CA LEU A 77 -10.70 -2.64 -4.15
C LEU A 77 -10.07 -3.41 -5.30
N LEU A 78 -10.40 -4.69 -5.43
CA LEU A 78 -9.96 -5.46 -6.60
C LEU A 78 -10.53 -4.83 -7.88
N PRO A 79 -9.70 -4.69 -8.94
CA PRO A 79 -10.16 -4.14 -10.20
C PRO A 79 -11.32 -4.94 -10.77
N GLU A 80 -12.36 -4.26 -11.24
CA GLU A 80 -13.56 -4.91 -11.80
C GLU A 80 -13.37 -5.52 -13.18
N HIS A 81 -12.30 -5.16 -13.86
CA HIS A 81 -12.03 -5.57 -15.24
C HIS A 81 -10.73 -6.38 -15.33
N SER A 82 -10.67 -7.25 -16.32
CA SER A 82 -9.59 -8.22 -16.58
C SER A 82 -8.20 -7.62 -16.81
N GLU A 83 -8.08 -6.31 -16.90
CA GLU A 83 -6.82 -5.60 -17.17
C GLU A 83 -6.01 -5.24 -15.93
N GLY A 84 -6.51 -5.58 -14.75
CA GLY A 84 -5.83 -5.33 -13.47
C GLY A 84 -5.70 -6.58 -12.63
N ARG A 85 -4.67 -6.60 -11.79
CA ARG A 85 -4.49 -7.62 -10.76
C ARG A 85 -3.88 -7.02 -9.51
N VAL A 86 -4.06 -7.73 -8.40
CA VAL A 86 -3.33 -7.47 -7.16
C VAL A 86 -2.36 -8.60 -6.94
N ARG A 87 -1.11 -8.29 -6.59
CA ARG A 87 -0.07 -9.29 -6.30
C ARG A 87 0.57 -9.02 -4.95
N ALA A 88 0.80 -10.08 -4.18
CA ALA A 88 1.52 -9.97 -2.92
C ALA A 88 3.03 -9.79 -3.15
N LEU A 89 3.57 -8.70 -2.62
CA LEU A 89 5.02 -8.46 -2.56
C LEU A 89 5.65 -9.09 -1.33
N LEU A 90 4.89 -9.15 -0.23
CA LEU A 90 5.29 -9.75 1.05
C LEU A 90 4.18 -10.63 1.57
N ASP A 91 4.56 -11.66 2.34
CA ASP A 91 3.61 -12.47 3.10
C ASP A 91 2.81 -11.59 4.06
N GLY A 92 1.55 -11.91 4.24
CA GLY A 92 0.72 -11.12 5.11
C GLY A 92 -0.66 -11.70 5.36
N GLN A 93 -1.42 -10.93 6.11
CA GLN A 93 -2.79 -11.24 6.46
C GLN A 93 -3.65 -9.97 6.50
N GLY A 94 -4.95 -10.17 6.43
CA GLY A 94 -5.92 -9.09 6.49
C GLY A 94 -7.35 -9.59 6.44
N PHE A 95 -8.25 -8.70 6.08
CA PHE A 95 -9.67 -9.00 5.99
C PHE A 95 -10.25 -8.45 4.69
N ALA A 96 -11.15 -9.24 4.11
CA ALA A 96 -11.98 -8.84 2.98
C ALA A 96 -13.40 -8.59 3.46
N LEU A 97 -14.00 -7.49 3.04
CA LEU A 97 -15.37 -7.10 3.34
C LEU A 97 -16.13 -6.81 2.04
N PRO A 98 -17.40 -7.23 1.92
CA PRO A 98 -18.23 -6.82 0.80
C PRO A 98 -18.34 -5.29 0.73
N VAL A 99 -18.15 -4.73 -0.45
CA VAL A 99 -18.24 -3.25 -0.68
C VAL A 99 -19.60 -2.72 -0.23
N ALA A 100 -20.68 -3.44 -0.51
CA ALA A 100 -22.03 -3.05 -0.10
C ALA A 100 -22.16 -2.93 1.44
N HIS A 101 -21.48 -3.81 2.20
CA HIS A 101 -21.46 -3.72 3.66
C HIS A 101 -20.69 -2.49 4.13
N VAL A 102 -19.50 -2.24 3.58
CA VAL A 102 -18.70 -1.05 3.92
C VAL A 102 -19.47 0.22 3.56
N ALA A 103 -20.14 0.25 2.40
CA ALA A 103 -20.93 1.40 1.95
C ALA A 103 -22.13 1.69 2.87
N SER A 104 -22.76 0.66 3.42
CA SER A 104 -23.89 0.83 4.34
C SER A 104 -23.46 1.26 5.74
N LEU A 105 -22.27 0.82 6.19
CA LEU A 105 -21.78 1.08 7.54
C LEU A 105 -21.01 2.39 7.64
N CYS A 106 -20.09 2.64 6.70
CA CYS A 106 -19.23 3.82 6.68
C CYS A 106 -18.78 4.16 5.25
N PRO A 107 -19.62 4.85 4.43
CA PRO A 107 -19.30 5.19 3.05
C PRO A 107 -18.03 6.05 2.93
N GLU A 108 -17.67 6.81 3.98
CA GLU A 108 -16.46 7.61 4.03
C GLU A 108 -15.18 6.76 3.90
N VAL A 109 -15.19 5.52 4.39
CA VAL A 109 -14.05 4.60 4.24
C VAL A 109 -13.80 4.26 2.78
N LEU A 110 -14.86 4.06 1.98
CA LEU A 110 -14.72 3.87 0.53
C LEU A 110 -14.12 5.09 -0.15
N LEU A 111 -14.66 6.27 0.16
CA LEU A 111 -14.17 7.52 -0.42
C LEU A 111 -12.71 7.77 -0.05
N GLN A 112 -12.34 7.59 1.21
CA GLN A 112 -10.97 7.75 1.70
C GLN A 112 -10.01 6.75 1.04
N THR A 113 -10.43 5.50 0.85
CA THR A 113 -9.65 4.48 0.14
C THR A 113 -9.36 4.92 -1.30
N GLN A 114 -10.38 5.39 -2.03
CA GLN A 114 -10.21 5.87 -3.40
C GLN A 114 -9.32 7.13 -3.47
N GLN A 115 -9.55 8.09 -2.58
CA GLN A 115 -8.72 9.30 -2.52
C GLN A 115 -7.25 8.99 -2.22
N SER A 116 -6.99 8.05 -1.32
CA SER A 116 -5.63 7.61 -0.98
C SER A 116 -4.94 6.96 -2.17
N LEU A 117 -5.66 6.13 -2.92
CA LEU A 117 -5.16 5.52 -4.15
C LEU A 117 -4.79 6.57 -5.20
N VAL A 118 -5.70 7.54 -5.46
CA VAL A 118 -5.45 8.63 -6.41
C VAL A 118 -4.23 9.46 -5.99
N ARG A 119 -4.10 9.78 -4.71
CA ARG A 119 -2.93 10.51 -4.19
C ARG A 119 -1.64 9.72 -4.40
N GLN A 120 -1.64 8.42 -4.13
CA GLN A 120 -0.48 7.56 -4.33
C GLN A 120 -0.06 7.53 -5.81
N MET A 121 -1.02 7.39 -6.73
CA MET A 121 -0.76 7.45 -8.17
C MET A 121 -0.17 8.80 -8.59
N ALA A 122 -0.67 9.92 -8.04
CA ALA A 122 -0.14 11.25 -8.30
C ALA A 122 1.31 11.40 -7.82
N VAL A 123 1.61 10.91 -6.61
CA VAL A 123 3.00 10.89 -6.08
C VAL A 123 3.90 10.01 -6.93
N TRP A 124 3.45 8.85 -7.38
CA TRP A 124 4.22 8.01 -8.27
C TRP A 124 4.55 8.71 -9.59
N THR A 125 3.56 9.36 -10.19
CA THR A 125 3.76 10.16 -11.41
C THR A 125 4.77 11.28 -11.18
N TYR A 126 4.70 11.96 -10.04
CA TYR A 126 5.66 12.99 -9.67
C TYR A 126 7.07 12.40 -9.51
N CYS A 127 7.21 11.33 -8.72
CA CYS A 127 8.49 10.67 -8.45
C CYS A 127 9.18 10.21 -9.72
N THR A 128 8.44 9.63 -10.69
CA THR A 128 9.00 9.15 -11.96
C THR A 128 9.63 10.25 -12.80
N ARG A 129 9.21 11.49 -12.61
CA ARG A 129 9.64 12.65 -13.40
C ARG A 129 10.70 13.50 -12.70
N HIS A 130 10.72 13.50 -11.38
CA HIS A 130 11.47 14.50 -10.61
C HIS A 130 12.57 13.91 -9.73
N HIS A 131 12.56 12.60 -9.50
CA HIS A 131 13.56 11.94 -8.66
C HIS A 131 14.31 10.84 -9.40
N ALA A 132 15.57 10.66 -9.04
CA ALA A 132 16.37 9.55 -9.55
C ALA A 132 15.86 8.22 -8.99
N LEU A 133 15.97 7.15 -9.78
CA LEU A 133 15.47 5.83 -9.40
C LEU A 133 16.00 5.31 -8.04
N PRO A 134 17.27 5.52 -7.64
CA PRO A 134 17.72 5.14 -6.30
C PRO A 134 16.94 5.83 -5.17
N GLN A 135 16.58 7.12 -5.35
CA GLN A 135 15.81 7.88 -4.36
C GLN A 135 14.37 7.35 -4.23
N VAL A 136 13.73 7.07 -5.37
CA VAL A 136 12.39 6.50 -5.41
C VAL A 136 12.36 5.10 -4.80
N LEU A 137 13.36 4.27 -5.14
CA LEU A 137 13.47 2.91 -4.62
C LEU A 137 13.68 2.91 -3.10
N ALA A 138 14.57 3.78 -2.60
CA ALA A 138 14.81 3.94 -1.16
C ALA A 138 13.54 4.35 -0.41
N ASP A 139 12.78 5.30 -0.95
CA ASP A 139 11.55 5.80 -0.36
C ASP A 139 10.45 4.72 -0.30
N ARG A 140 10.30 3.94 -1.36
CA ARG A 140 9.36 2.82 -1.41
C ARG A 140 9.76 1.68 -0.47
N MET A 141 11.04 1.37 -0.36
CA MET A 141 11.53 0.37 0.59
C MET A 141 11.26 0.79 2.04
N LEU A 142 11.38 2.09 2.36
CA LEU A 142 11.03 2.62 3.69
C LEU A 142 9.55 2.49 3.99
N TRP A 143 8.70 2.74 3.00
CA TRP A 143 7.25 2.66 3.17
C TRP A 143 6.78 1.23 3.51
N MET A 144 7.52 0.22 3.08
CA MET A 144 7.17 -1.19 3.26
C MET A 144 7.71 -1.84 4.55
N GLU A 145 8.13 -1.06 5.55
CA GLU A 145 8.72 -1.55 6.81
C GLU A 145 10.03 -2.35 6.61
N PRO A 146 11.13 -1.68 6.38
CA PRO A 146 12.36 -2.26 5.85
C PRO A 146 13.15 -3.18 6.80
N ALA A 147 12.84 -3.20 8.11
CA ALA A 147 13.77 -3.74 9.11
C ALA A 147 14.00 -5.27 9.07
N SER A 148 13.19 -6.03 8.34
CA SER A 148 13.29 -7.50 8.31
C SER A 148 13.22 -8.13 6.92
N LEU A 149 13.25 -7.33 5.84
CA LEU A 149 12.88 -7.80 4.52
C LEU A 149 14.09 -8.00 3.62
N THR A 150 14.19 -9.21 3.09
CA THR A 150 15.01 -9.51 1.94
C THR A 150 14.12 -9.51 0.70
N TRP A 151 14.40 -8.61 -0.23
CA TRP A 151 13.72 -8.48 -1.51
C TRP A 151 14.43 -9.34 -2.55
N SER A 152 13.72 -10.04 -3.42
CA SER A 152 14.35 -10.44 -4.68
C SER A 152 14.34 -9.28 -5.65
N MET A 153 15.24 -9.27 -6.61
CA MET A 153 15.25 -8.22 -7.66
C MET A 153 13.90 -8.10 -8.37
N ASP A 154 13.19 -9.24 -8.55
CA ASP A 154 11.88 -9.29 -9.22
C ASP A 154 10.72 -8.70 -8.40
N THR A 155 10.91 -8.55 -7.08
CA THR A 155 9.88 -8.05 -6.17
C THR A 155 10.20 -6.67 -5.60
N LEU A 156 11.31 -6.07 -6.04
CA LEU A 156 11.59 -4.68 -5.69
C LEU A 156 10.49 -3.77 -6.26
N PRO A 157 9.98 -2.83 -5.45
CA PRO A 157 8.87 -1.96 -5.85
C PRO A 157 9.38 -0.78 -6.68
N TRP A 158 9.83 -1.04 -7.90
CA TRP A 158 10.41 0.00 -8.75
C TRP A 158 9.39 0.74 -9.64
N GLY A 159 8.11 0.28 -9.65
CA GLY A 159 7.00 0.98 -10.31
C GLY A 159 7.06 0.95 -11.84
N GLY A 160 7.75 -0.02 -12.43
CA GLY A 160 7.88 -0.11 -13.88
C GLY A 160 8.74 0.98 -14.53
N GLN A 161 9.50 1.74 -13.73
CA GLN A 161 10.36 2.80 -14.22
C GLN A 161 11.69 2.26 -14.74
N GLY A 162 11.88 2.29 -16.03
CA GLY A 162 13.14 1.92 -16.63
C GLY A 162 13.26 0.43 -16.96
N THR A 163 14.47 0.00 -17.19
CA THR A 163 14.83 -1.38 -17.52
C THR A 163 15.34 -2.10 -16.27
N SER A 164 15.38 -3.43 -16.27
CA SER A 164 16.02 -4.25 -15.25
C SER A 164 17.44 -3.74 -14.93
N ALA A 165 18.22 -3.39 -15.96
CA ALA A 165 19.57 -2.81 -15.78
C ALA A 165 19.58 -1.45 -15.06
N ALA A 166 18.51 -0.65 -15.16
CA ALA A 166 18.41 0.60 -14.40
C ALA A 166 18.13 0.33 -12.93
N VAL A 167 17.28 -0.65 -12.63
CA VAL A 167 17.00 -1.11 -11.26
C VAL A 167 18.26 -1.67 -10.61
N GLU A 168 19.01 -2.52 -11.31
CA GLU A 168 20.29 -3.07 -10.83
C GLU A 168 21.29 -1.96 -10.49
N ARG A 169 21.45 -0.96 -11.36
CA ARG A 169 22.31 0.21 -11.08
C ARG A 169 21.84 0.99 -9.86
N ALA A 170 20.54 1.20 -9.70
CA ALA A 170 19.97 1.87 -8.54
C ALA A 170 20.27 1.12 -7.24
N VAL A 171 20.10 -0.21 -7.24
CA VAL A 171 20.44 -1.07 -6.10
C VAL A 171 21.94 -1.02 -5.79
N GLN A 172 22.79 -1.05 -6.80
CA GLN A 172 24.24 -0.90 -6.60
C GLN A 172 24.62 0.45 -6.00
N GLU A 173 23.91 1.52 -6.33
CA GLU A 173 24.10 2.84 -5.74
C GLU A 173 23.71 2.85 -4.27
N LEU A 174 22.54 2.26 -3.92
CA LEU A 174 22.12 2.07 -2.53
C LEU A 174 23.11 1.21 -1.74
N GLN A 175 23.69 0.18 -2.37
CA GLN A 175 24.70 -0.68 -1.74
C GLN A 175 26.01 0.08 -1.50
N ARG A 176 26.50 0.86 -2.47
CA ARG A 176 27.71 1.69 -2.27
C ARG A 176 27.53 2.72 -1.17
N ALA A 177 26.32 3.24 -1.00
CA ALA A 177 25.98 4.14 0.11
C ALA A 177 25.87 3.43 1.46
N GLY A 178 25.85 2.10 1.51
CA GLY A 178 25.68 1.31 2.73
C GLY A 178 24.24 1.22 3.23
N ALA A 179 23.25 1.51 2.37
CA ALA A 179 21.85 1.39 2.71
C ALA A 179 21.34 -0.05 2.64
N VAL A 180 21.80 -0.79 1.62
CA VAL A 180 21.40 -2.18 1.37
C VAL A 180 22.60 -3.07 1.13
N ARG A 181 22.40 -4.40 1.24
CA ARG A 181 23.33 -5.46 0.86
C ARG A 181 22.66 -6.35 -0.16
N VAL A 182 23.41 -6.76 -1.18
CA VAL A 182 22.94 -7.74 -2.17
C VAL A 182 23.63 -9.07 -1.92
N GLU A 183 22.87 -10.09 -1.56
CA GLU A 183 23.38 -11.45 -1.30
C GLU A 183 22.40 -12.47 -1.84
N GLY A 184 22.90 -13.53 -2.50
CA GLY A 184 22.08 -14.65 -2.99
C GLY A 184 20.93 -14.25 -3.92
N GLY A 185 21.07 -13.15 -4.70
CA GLY A 185 20.01 -12.61 -5.55
C GLY A 185 18.94 -11.80 -4.78
N GLY A 186 19.14 -11.63 -3.47
CA GLY A 186 18.28 -10.80 -2.62
C GLY A 186 18.90 -9.45 -2.27
N VAL A 187 18.06 -8.47 -1.99
CA VAL A 187 18.43 -7.12 -1.53
C VAL A 187 17.92 -6.97 -0.10
N GLN A 188 18.82 -6.80 0.84
CA GLN A 188 18.52 -6.63 2.27
C GLN A 188 18.84 -5.21 2.72
N VAL A 189 17.94 -4.56 3.45
CA VAL A 189 18.23 -3.27 4.10
C VAL A 189 19.16 -3.51 5.28
N VAL A 190 20.32 -2.84 5.29
CA VAL A 190 21.31 -2.92 6.36
C VAL A 190 21.37 -1.65 7.20
N SER A 191 20.91 -0.53 6.65
CA SER A 191 20.83 0.74 7.39
C SER A 191 19.61 1.55 6.97
N VAL A 192 18.60 1.58 7.83
CA VAL A 192 17.38 2.38 7.65
C VAL A 192 17.71 3.87 7.61
N ASP A 193 18.67 4.33 8.40
CA ASP A 193 19.05 5.74 8.45
C ASP A 193 19.73 6.20 7.17
N VAL A 194 20.58 5.36 6.58
CA VAL A 194 21.18 5.65 5.27
C VAL A 194 20.09 5.64 4.20
N LEU A 195 19.22 4.64 4.22
CA LEU A 195 18.11 4.53 3.28
C LEU A 195 17.21 5.78 3.33
N ARG A 196 16.91 6.27 4.55
CA ARG A 196 16.10 7.47 4.76
C ARG A 196 16.75 8.73 4.19
N ARG A 197 18.09 8.88 4.33
CA ARG A 197 18.82 10.02 3.74
C ARG A 197 18.84 9.97 2.22
N MET A 198 18.76 8.78 1.64
CA MET A 198 18.74 8.61 0.18
C MET A 198 17.32 8.71 -0.41
N ALA A 199 16.28 8.53 0.38
CA ALA A 199 14.90 8.56 -0.06
C ALA A 199 14.46 9.96 -0.51
N CYS A 200 13.51 10.03 -1.44
CA CYS A 200 12.90 11.30 -1.84
C CYS A 200 11.89 11.85 -0.81
N GLY A 201 11.41 11.03 0.12
CA GLY A 201 10.46 11.42 1.17
C GLY A 201 9.01 11.57 0.71
N CYS A 202 8.71 11.34 -0.56
CA CYS A 202 7.38 11.56 -1.11
C CYS A 202 6.31 10.60 -0.56
N HIS A 203 6.66 9.32 -0.36
CA HIS A 203 5.74 8.32 0.20
C HIS A 203 5.55 8.48 1.71
N THR A 204 6.58 8.94 2.42
CA THR A 204 6.47 9.27 3.85
C THR A 204 5.44 10.37 4.07
N SER A 205 5.46 11.41 3.24
CA SER A 205 4.47 12.49 3.27
C SER A 205 3.04 12.02 2.99
N LEU A 206 2.88 10.96 2.15
CA LEU A 206 1.57 10.33 1.92
C LEU A 206 1.04 9.61 3.17
N ALA A 207 1.90 8.87 3.86
CA ALA A 207 1.50 8.11 5.05
C ALA A 207 1.04 9.06 6.19
N GLU A 208 1.73 10.17 6.40
CA GLU A 208 1.37 11.20 7.36
C GLU A 208 0.01 11.83 7.04
N THR A 209 -0.24 12.15 5.77
CA THR A 209 -1.51 12.74 5.34
C THR A 209 -2.67 11.75 5.44
N ALA A 210 -2.46 10.47 5.13
CA ALA A 210 -3.48 9.44 5.27
C ALA A 210 -3.91 9.25 6.73
N SER A 211 -2.95 9.26 7.65
CA SER A 211 -3.22 9.17 9.09
C SER A 211 -4.00 10.38 9.61
N ALA A 212 -3.69 11.58 9.14
CA ALA A 212 -4.40 12.80 9.52
C ALA A 212 -5.86 12.84 9.00
N THR A 213 -6.12 12.25 7.85
CA THR A 213 -7.47 12.23 7.24
C THR A 213 -8.42 11.24 7.93
N LEU A 214 -7.88 10.23 8.63
CA LEU A 214 -8.65 9.25 9.39
C LEU A 214 -9.01 9.74 10.81
N MET A 215 -8.45 10.84 11.27
CA MET A 215 -8.83 11.45 12.53
C MET A 215 -10.26 12.03 12.41
N PRO A 216 -11.14 11.83 13.40
CA PRO A 216 -12.44 12.47 13.42
C PRO A 216 -12.22 13.98 13.35
N SER A 217 -12.85 14.65 12.37
CA SER A 217 -12.93 16.11 12.36
C SER A 217 -13.55 16.52 13.69
N THR A 218 -12.80 17.25 14.50
CA THR A 218 -13.33 17.93 15.69
C THR A 218 -14.57 18.69 15.23
N PRO A 219 -15.73 18.56 15.93
CA PRO A 219 -16.92 19.31 15.52
C PRO A 219 -16.53 20.78 15.46
N ALA A 220 -16.73 21.39 14.29
CA ALA A 220 -16.49 22.81 14.10
C ALA A 220 -17.20 23.55 15.25
N GLU A 221 -16.44 24.31 16.02
CA GLU A 221 -16.97 25.26 17.00
C GLU A 221 -18.07 26.06 16.29
N ARG A 222 -19.30 25.90 16.76
CA ARG A 222 -20.42 26.70 16.26
C ARG A 222 -20.06 28.15 16.49
N MET A 223 -19.86 28.89 15.41
CA MET A 223 -19.80 30.35 15.48
C MET A 223 -21.06 30.83 16.22
N PRO A 224 -20.91 31.69 17.24
CA PRO A 224 -22.06 32.33 17.87
C PRO A 224 -22.84 33.14 16.83
N PRO A 225 -24.17 33.19 16.92
CA PRO A 225 -24.97 34.03 16.02
C PRO A 225 -24.64 35.51 16.24
N ALA A 226 -24.56 36.25 15.10
CA ALA A 226 -24.35 37.68 15.06
C ALA A 226 -25.56 38.46 15.66
#